data_4fea626ee341fed5cc1d9ce95ad3b733
#
_entry.id   4fea626ee341fed5cc1d9ce95ad3b733
#
_cell.length_a   1.000
_cell.length_b   1.000
_cell.length_c   1.000
_cell.angle_alpha   90.00
_cell.angle_beta   90.00
_cell.angle_gamma   90.00
#
_symmetry.space_group_name_H-M   'P 1'
#
loop_
_entity.id
_entity.type
_entity.pdbx_description
1 polymer ?
#
loop_
_entity_poly.entity_id
_entity_poly.type
_entity_poly.pdbx_seq_one_letter_code
_entity_poly.pdbx_strand_id
1 'polypeptide(L)'
;MNLVTKSNNDYIEPIPHDNNINSIISDFNVKEEKVVVFDADSLPFICSYQPKNDEFGNPTEYYTKKNGGFDIAEGILNEKLLGIFNKIEEYFTIKTIYLCVKGNNNPRKQWLSSYKTHRPETPEIVNYLHNILIEKHNAFIAPIGEADDAIKTLVDTLGDNALICGIDKDLLTLSGYHYNYSKDFYQYIDEKTANYNFWTQVLIGDSTDFENLSPKIGKKYAEKVLDIDMTEEEYKEAVYNGFLKAWKGNVDLAKEKMELSYKLVKLWNFKELE
;
A
#
# COMPACT_ATOMS: atom_id res chain seq x y z
N MET A 1 19.28 19.43 16.98
CA MET A 1 19.51 19.18 15.54
C MET A 1 18.17 18.79 14.99
N ASN A 2 17.46 19.77 14.37
CA ASN A 2 16.05 19.64 14.00
C ASN A 2 15.92 18.85 12.70
N LEU A 3 15.43 17.63 12.79
CA LEU A 3 14.93 16.90 11.63
C LEU A 3 13.49 17.38 11.35
N VAL A 4 13.38 18.37 10.50
CA VAL A 4 12.11 18.76 9.88
C VAL A 4 11.78 17.70 8.84
N THR A 5 10.98 16.72 9.21
CA THR A 5 10.30 15.86 8.24
C THR A 5 9.15 16.67 7.64
N LYS A 6 9.40 17.34 6.53
CA LYS A 6 8.30 17.75 5.65
C LYS A 6 7.65 16.48 5.11
N SER A 7 6.50 16.11 5.66
CA SER A 7 5.58 15.22 5.00
C SER A 7 5.03 15.94 3.77
N ASN A 8 5.70 15.82 2.64
CA ASN A 8 5.07 16.07 1.37
C ASN A 8 4.09 14.91 1.19
N ASN A 9 2.83 15.14 1.55
CA ASN A 9 1.72 14.34 1.09
C ASN A 9 1.62 14.49 -0.43
N ASP A 10 2.44 13.74 -1.16
CA ASP A 10 2.23 13.48 -2.59
C ASP A 10 1.08 12.46 -2.72
N TYR A 11 -0.09 12.89 -2.25
CA TYR A 11 -1.32 12.14 -2.41
C TYR A 11 -1.69 12.23 -3.89
N ILE A 12 -1.67 11.09 -4.58
CA ILE A 12 -2.44 10.94 -5.80
C ILE A 12 -3.89 10.92 -5.31
N GLU A 13 -4.61 12.05 -5.42
CA GLU A 13 -6.07 11.99 -5.31
C GLU A 13 -6.53 11.07 -6.43
N PRO A 14 -7.31 10.01 -6.14
CA PRO A 14 -7.90 9.22 -7.20
C PRO A 14 -8.69 10.18 -8.10
N ILE A 15 -8.56 10.00 -9.42
CA ILE A 15 -9.38 10.74 -10.38
C ILE A 15 -10.82 10.53 -9.93
N PRO A 16 -11.61 11.60 -9.72
CA PRO A 16 -12.98 11.48 -9.27
C PRO A 16 -13.82 10.89 -10.42
N HIS A 17 -13.77 9.57 -10.56
CA HIS A 17 -14.85 8.87 -11.23
C HIS A 17 -15.95 8.69 -10.19
N ASP A 18 -17.17 9.05 -10.55
CA ASP A 18 -18.40 8.93 -9.76
C ASP A 18 -18.79 7.46 -9.44
N ASN A 19 -17.78 6.65 -9.11
CA ASN A 19 -17.95 5.28 -8.68
C ASN A 19 -18.17 5.23 -7.15
N ASN A 20 -19.16 6.01 -6.70
CA ASN A 20 -19.62 5.91 -5.32
C ASN A 20 -20.32 4.57 -5.13
N ILE A 21 -19.63 3.59 -4.55
CA ILE A 21 -20.17 2.25 -4.25
C ILE A 21 -21.49 2.34 -3.47
N ASN A 22 -21.67 3.39 -2.66
CA ASN A 22 -22.92 3.61 -1.93
C ASN A 22 -24.15 3.70 -2.86
N SER A 23 -23.98 4.13 -4.11
CA SER A 23 -25.08 4.16 -5.10
C SER A 23 -25.32 2.78 -5.75
N ILE A 24 -24.32 1.91 -5.77
CA ILE A 24 -24.41 0.56 -6.37
C ILE A 24 -24.97 -0.44 -5.36
N ILE A 25 -24.67 -0.29 -4.06
CA ILE A 25 -25.09 -1.21 -3.00
C ILE A 25 -26.53 -0.95 -2.53
N SER A 26 -27.08 0.27 -2.73
CA SER A 26 -28.40 0.65 -2.21
C SER A 26 -29.59 -0.13 -2.82
N ASP A 27 -29.40 -0.83 -3.94
CA ASP A 27 -30.49 -1.49 -4.69
C ASP A 27 -30.67 -2.98 -4.36
N PHE A 28 -29.83 -3.58 -3.49
CA PHE A 28 -29.92 -5.00 -3.16
C PHE A 28 -30.08 -5.28 -1.67
N ASN A 29 -31.16 -5.96 -1.31
CA ASN A 29 -31.46 -6.44 0.05
C ASN A 29 -30.51 -7.59 0.53
N VAL A 30 -29.56 -8.02 -0.27
CA VAL A 30 -28.59 -9.09 0.07
C VAL A 30 -27.18 -8.53 -0.08
N LYS A 31 -26.45 -8.51 1.04
CA LYS A 31 -25.03 -8.12 1.01
C LYS A 31 -24.21 -9.17 0.27
N GLU A 32 -23.37 -8.69 -0.64
CA GLU A 32 -22.44 -9.55 -1.36
C GLU A 32 -21.41 -10.16 -0.42
N GLU A 33 -21.11 -11.47 -0.58
CA GLU A 33 -20.05 -12.13 0.17
C GLU A 33 -18.67 -11.73 -0.37
N LYS A 34 -17.78 -11.31 0.53
CA LYS A 34 -16.39 -10.98 0.20
C LYS A 34 -15.39 -11.71 1.09
N VAL A 35 -14.24 -12.00 0.53
CA VAL A 35 -13.02 -12.38 1.24
C VAL A 35 -12.21 -11.10 1.47
N VAL A 36 -12.03 -10.72 2.72
CA VAL A 36 -11.25 -9.53 3.07
C VAL A 36 -9.75 -9.86 2.98
N VAL A 37 -9.03 -9.17 2.13
CA VAL A 37 -7.58 -9.27 1.99
C VAL A 37 -6.98 -7.98 2.55
N PHE A 38 -6.42 -8.06 3.75
CA PHE A 38 -6.13 -6.89 4.57
C PHE A 38 -4.62 -6.66 4.72
N ASP A 39 -4.15 -5.47 4.32
CA ASP A 39 -2.81 -4.98 4.66
C ASP A 39 -2.74 -4.65 6.15
N ALA A 40 -2.23 -5.60 6.93
CA ALA A 40 -2.15 -5.48 8.37
C ALA A 40 -0.82 -4.88 8.87
N ASP A 41 0.19 -4.69 8.02
CA ASP A 41 1.50 -4.17 8.41
C ASP A 41 1.47 -2.74 8.95
N SER A 42 0.47 -1.95 8.56
CA SER A 42 0.30 -0.57 9.03
C SER A 42 -0.33 -0.48 10.44
N LEU A 43 -1.12 -1.47 10.86
CA LEU A 43 -1.81 -1.46 12.16
C LEU A 43 -0.87 -1.41 13.37
N PRO A 44 0.22 -2.20 13.46
CA PRO A 44 1.19 -2.11 14.55
C PRO A 44 1.72 -0.70 14.77
N PHE A 45 2.01 0.04 13.70
CA PHE A 45 2.46 1.44 13.80
C PHE A 45 1.35 2.34 14.34
N ILE A 46 0.13 2.24 13.79
CA ILE A 46 -1.01 3.06 14.20
C ILE A 46 -1.36 2.84 15.68
N CYS A 47 -1.33 1.58 16.14
CA CYS A 47 -1.73 1.21 17.50
C CYS A 47 -0.60 1.37 18.54
N SER A 48 0.62 1.66 18.10
CA SER A 48 1.79 1.76 18.99
C SER A 48 1.95 3.12 19.67
N TYR A 49 1.23 4.13 19.21
CA TYR A 49 1.35 5.50 19.75
C TYR A 49 0.39 5.76 20.92
N GLN A 50 0.90 6.51 21.92
CA GLN A 50 0.07 7.05 22.98
C GLN A 50 -0.81 8.20 22.46
N PRO A 51 -1.95 8.50 23.13
CA PRO A 51 -2.83 9.60 22.73
C PRO A 51 -2.26 10.98 23.13
N LYS A 52 -0.97 11.19 22.89
CA LYS A 52 -0.28 12.45 23.06
C LYS A 52 0.20 12.93 21.70
N ASN A 53 -0.22 14.13 21.37
CA ASN A 53 0.13 14.74 20.08
C ASN A 53 0.99 15.99 20.30
N ASP A 54 1.79 16.34 19.33
CA ASP A 54 2.46 17.63 19.25
C ASP A 54 1.46 18.76 18.91
N GLU A 55 1.94 19.99 18.80
CA GLU A 55 1.10 21.16 18.44
C GLU A 55 0.48 21.06 17.03
N PHE A 56 0.95 20.14 16.18
CA PHE A 56 0.43 19.86 14.84
C PHE A 56 -0.49 18.64 14.80
N GLY A 57 -0.73 17.98 15.94
CA GLY A 57 -1.58 16.79 16.03
C GLY A 57 -0.88 15.46 15.73
N ASN A 58 0.46 15.46 15.58
CA ASN A 58 1.20 14.22 15.33
C ASN A 58 1.48 13.46 16.63
N PRO A 59 1.40 12.11 16.64
CA PRO A 59 1.78 11.30 17.79
C PRO A 59 3.24 11.53 18.17
N THR A 60 3.51 11.71 19.46
CA THR A 60 4.86 12.05 19.95
C THR A 60 5.57 10.94 20.69
N GLU A 61 4.83 9.99 21.25
CA GLU A 61 5.38 8.94 22.10
C GLU A 61 4.82 7.56 21.76
N TYR A 62 5.68 6.56 21.75
CA TYR A 62 5.27 5.15 21.69
C TYR A 62 4.88 4.63 23.07
N TYR A 63 3.98 3.63 23.08
CA TYR A 63 3.78 2.82 24.28
C TYR A 63 5.06 2.06 24.61
N THR A 64 5.33 1.89 25.90
CA THR A 64 6.50 1.13 26.41
C THR A 64 6.00 0.02 27.33
N LYS A 65 6.86 -0.94 27.67
CA LYS A 65 6.55 -2.00 28.67
C LYS A 65 6.17 -1.47 30.04
N LYS A 66 6.57 -0.24 30.35
CA LYS A 66 6.22 0.38 31.64
C LYS A 66 4.72 0.59 31.72
N ASN A 67 4.16 0.36 32.92
CA ASN A 67 2.73 0.56 33.24
C ASN A 67 1.75 -0.19 32.31
N GLY A 68 2.16 -1.37 31.81
CA GLY A 68 1.29 -2.18 30.94
C GLY A 68 1.05 -1.58 29.54
N GLY A 69 1.94 -0.70 29.07
CA GLY A 69 1.73 -0.01 27.80
C GLY A 69 1.62 -0.96 26.59
N PHE A 70 2.25 -2.13 26.64
CA PHE A 70 2.12 -3.13 25.58
C PHE A 70 0.73 -3.78 25.58
N ASP A 71 0.17 -4.09 26.76
CA ASP A 71 -1.19 -4.64 26.88
C ASP A 71 -2.23 -3.62 26.43
N ILE A 72 -2.01 -2.35 26.73
CA ILE A 72 -2.89 -1.25 26.27
C ILE A 72 -2.86 -1.18 24.74
N ALA A 73 -1.70 -1.19 24.13
CA ALA A 73 -1.55 -1.12 22.66
C ALA A 73 -2.16 -2.36 21.98
N GLU A 74 -2.03 -3.55 22.57
CA GLU A 74 -2.71 -4.76 22.10
C GLU A 74 -4.24 -4.62 22.18
N GLY A 75 -4.77 -4.05 23.28
CA GLY A 75 -6.20 -3.75 23.39
C GLY A 75 -6.68 -2.82 22.28
N ILE A 76 -5.92 -1.76 21.98
CA ILE A 76 -6.22 -0.83 20.90
C ILE A 76 -6.20 -1.53 19.53
N LEU A 77 -5.23 -2.42 19.29
CA LEU A 77 -5.16 -3.22 18.05
C LEU A 77 -6.41 -4.08 17.87
N ASN A 78 -6.82 -4.78 18.92
CA ASN A 78 -8.00 -5.65 18.91
C ASN A 78 -9.29 -4.85 18.65
N GLU A 79 -9.48 -3.72 19.34
CA GLU A 79 -10.64 -2.84 19.14
C GLU A 79 -10.66 -2.27 17.71
N LYS A 80 -9.49 -1.89 17.18
CA LYS A 80 -9.38 -1.34 15.83
C LYS A 80 -9.71 -2.38 14.76
N LEU A 81 -9.20 -3.61 14.90
CA LEU A 81 -9.55 -4.72 14.01
C LEU A 81 -11.07 -4.98 14.02
N LEU A 82 -11.65 -5.11 15.21
CA LEU A 82 -13.09 -5.31 15.35
C LEU A 82 -13.90 -4.15 14.73
N GLY A 83 -13.49 -2.92 14.94
CA GLY A 83 -14.14 -1.74 14.37
C GLY A 83 -14.10 -1.73 12.85
N ILE A 84 -12.95 -2.10 12.25
CA ILE A 84 -12.79 -2.21 10.79
C ILE A 84 -13.72 -3.30 10.23
N PHE A 85 -13.76 -4.48 10.85
CA PHE A 85 -14.61 -5.57 10.36
C PHE A 85 -16.10 -5.24 10.49
N ASN A 86 -16.52 -4.64 11.59
CA ASN A 86 -17.90 -4.16 11.76
C ASN A 86 -18.29 -3.16 10.66
N LYS A 87 -17.38 -2.28 10.28
CA LYS A 87 -17.60 -1.34 9.17
C LYS A 87 -17.73 -2.06 7.82
N ILE A 88 -16.91 -3.06 7.57
CA ILE A 88 -17.05 -3.87 6.35
C ILE A 88 -18.39 -4.59 6.32
N GLU A 89 -18.83 -5.13 7.47
CA GLU A 89 -20.10 -5.82 7.59
C GLU A 89 -21.34 -4.91 7.45
N GLU A 90 -21.19 -3.59 7.50
CA GLU A 90 -22.27 -2.67 7.14
C GLU A 90 -22.69 -2.84 5.65
N TYR A 91 -21.73 -3.17 4.76
CA TYR A 91 -21.92 -3.22 3.31
C TYR A 91 -21.78 -4.62 2.70
N PHE A 92 -20.93 -5.46 3.23
CA PHE A 92 -20.63 -6.80 2.71
C PHE A 92 -20.87 -7.87 3.78
N THR A 93 -20.97 -9.12 3.36
CA THR A 93 -20.90 -10.26 4.25
C THR A 93 -19.45 -10.80 4.21
N ILE A 94 -18.77 -10.82 5.35
CA ILE A 94 -17.40 -11.34 5.42
C ILE A 94 -17.42 -12.87 5.41
N LYS A 95 -16.86 -13.47 4.36
CA LYS A 95 -16.70 -14.94 4.25
C LYS A 95 -15.43 -15.42 4.96
N THR A 96 -14.34 -14.72 4.77
CA THR A 96 -13.01 -15.03 5.33
C THR A 96 -12.18 -13.77 5.37
N ILE A 97 -11.21 -13.72 6.29
CA ILE A 97 -10.26 -12.61 6.43
C ILE A 97 -8.85 -13.16 6.33
N TYR A 98 -8.04 -12.57 5.45
CA TYR A 98 -6.59 -12.75 5.41
C TYR A 98 -5.93 -11.46 5.88
N LEU A 99 -5.35 -11.47 7.08
CA LEU A 99 -4.49 -10.40 7.59
C LEU A 99 -3.10 -10.62 7.02
N CYS A 100 -2.72 -9.90 5.98
CA CYS A 100 -1.41 -10.03 5.34
C CYS A 100 -0.36 -9.21 6.09
N VAL A 101 0.76 -9.83 6.40
CA VAL A 101 1.91 -9.19 7.03
C VAL A 101 3.20 -9.56 6.27
N LYS A 102 4.18 -8.67 6.32
CA LYS A 102 5.50 -8.91 5.68
C LYS A 102 6.21 -10.11 6.29
N GLY A 103 6.96 -10.80 5.45
CA GLY A 103 7.94 -11.80 5.86
C GLY A 103 9.37 -11.23 5.94
N ASN A 104 10.33 -12.15 6.04
CA ASN A 104 11.75 -11.80 6.16
C ASN A 104 12.51 -11.84 4.82
N ASN A 105 11.94 -12.44 3.78
CA ASN A 105 12.57 -12.63 2.47
C ASN A 105 12.01 -11.63 1.46
N ASN A 106 12.67 -10.47 1.32
CA ASN A 106 12.25 -9.44 0.37
C ASN A 106 13.27 -9.30 -0.78
N PRO A 107 12.94 -9.76 -2.00
CA PRO A 107 13.81 -9.69 -3.16
C PRO A 107 14.20 -8.26 -3.57
N ARG A 108 13.37 -7.24 -3.27
CA ARG A 108 13.66 -5.84 -3.60
C ARG A 108 14.98 -5.37 -3.00
N LYS A 109 15.36 -5.90 -1.81
CA LYS A 109 16.65 -5.61 -1.17
C LYS A 109 17.85 -6.19 -1.93
N GLN A 110 17.62 -7.24 -2.72
CA GLN A 110 18.67 -7.82 -3.60
C GLN A 110 18.78 -7.03 -4.90
N TRP A 111 17.65 -6.52 -5.43
CA TRP A 111 17.64 -5.71 -6.64
C TRP A 111 18.18 -4.30 -6.41
N LEU A 112 17.96 -3.74 -5.22
CA LEU A 112 18.46 -2.44 -4.81
C LEU A 112 18.87 -2.48 -3.33
N SER A 113 20.18 -2.47 -3.06
CA SER A 113 20.71 -2.56 -1.70
C SER A 113 20.29 -1.42 -0.78
N SER A 114 19.96 -0.24 -1.35
CA SER A 114 19.45 0.91 -0.61
C SER A 114 17.93 0.89 -0.38
N TYR A 115 17.21 -0.16 -0.82
CA TYR A 115 15.77 -0.25 -0.66
C TYR A 115 15.34 -0.22 0.82
N LYS A 116 14.55 0.79 1.21
CA LYS A 116 14.06 1.02 2.59
C LYS A 116 15.15 1.20 3.67
N THR A 117 16.43 1.43 3.28
CA THR A 117 17.53 1.55 4.27
C THR A 117 17.50 2.86 5.06
N HIS A 118 16.82 3.88 4.55
CA HIS A 118 16.66 5.18 5.23
C HIS A 118 15.55 5.16 6.30
N ARG A 119 14.76 4.08 6.37
CA ARG A 119 13.71 3.94 7.39
C ARG A 119 14.37 3.75 8.76
N PRO A 120 13.85 4.42 9.82
CA PRO A 120 14.36 4.22 11.18
C PRO A 120 14.15 2.78 11.64
N GLU A 121 14.90 2.38 12.64
CA GLU A 121 14.69 1.08 13.29
C GLU A 121 13.26 0.94 13.81
N THR A 122 12.67 -0.23 13.60
CA THR A 122 11.30 -0.50 14.03
C THR A 122 11.21 -0.54 15.56
N PRO A 123 10.37 0.27 16.20
CA PRO A 123 10.21 0.28 17.65
C PRO A 123 9.79 -1.09 18.21
N GLU A 124 10.24 -1.40 19.43
CA GLU A 124 9.96 -2.69 20.08
C GLU A 124 8.45 -2.99 20.17
N ILE A 125 7.64 -1.97 20.48
CA ILE A 125 6.19 -2.10 20.55
C ILE A 125 5.56 -2.49 19.20
N VAL A 126 6.07 -1.98 18.09
CA VAL A 126 5.60 -2.32 16.74
C VAL A 126 5.91 -3.80 16.44
N ASN A 127 7.11 -4.27 16.79
CA ASN A 127 7.47 -5.68 16.65
C ASN A 127 6.59 -6.57 17.54
N TYR A 128 6.29 -6.13 18.75
CA TYR A 128 5.37 -6.84 19.66
C TYR A 128 3.97 -6.99 19.04
N LEU A 129 3.38 -5.87 18.56
CA LEU A 129 2.05 -5.89 17.95
C LEU A 129 2.03 -6.69 16.64
N HIS A 130 3.11 -6.69 15.87
CA HIS A 130 3.25 -7.54 14.69
C HIS A 130 3.21 -9.03 15.08
N ASN A 131 3.88 -9.42 16.15
CA ASN A 131 3.81 -10.79 16.67
C ASN A 131 2.40 -11.15 17.18
N ILE A 132 1.68 -10.21 17.82
CA ILE A 132 0.28 -10.41 18.21
C ILE A 132 -0.61 -10.70 16.99
N LEU A 133 -0.43 -9.99 15.86
CA LEU A 133 -1.14 -10.30 14.63
C LEU A 133 -0.90 -11.74 14.16
N ILE A 134 0.34 -12.21 14.25
CA ILE A 134 0.72 -13.57 13.84
C ILE A 134 0.19 -14.62 14.82
N GLU A 135 0.44 -14.47 16.11
CA GLU A 135 0.20 -15.49 17.12
C GLU A 135 -1.26 -15.58 17.56
N LYS A 136 -1.95 -14.43 17.68
CA LYS A 136 -3.33 -14.36 18.20
C LYS A 136 -4.38 -14.18 17.10
N HIS A 137 -4.02 -13.56 15.99
CA HIS A 137 -4.95 -13.30 14.89
C HIS A 137 -4.68 -14.13 13.64
N ASN A 138 -3.72 -15.07 13.69
CA ASN A 138 -3.37 -15.99 12.59
C ASN A 138 -3.04 -15.23 11.28
N ALA A 139 -2.29 -14.10 11.39
CA ALA A 139 -1.93 -13.32 10.23
C ALA A 139 -1.11 -14.16 9.22
N PHE A 140 -1.41 -13.96 7.94
CA PHE A 140 -0.73 -14.61 6.84
C PHE A 140 0.61 -13.90 6.57
N ILE A 141 1.71 -14.59 6.90
CA ILE A 141 3.06 -14.08 6.65
C ILE A 141 3.42 -14.30 5.19
N ALA A 142 3.81 -13.24 4.48
CA ALA A 142 4.31 -13.37 3.12
C ALA A 142 5.57 -14.28 3.10
N PRO A 143 5.55 -15.43 2.39
CA PRO A 143 6.70 -16.33 2.34
C PRO A 143 7.89 -15.69 1.61
N ILE A 144 7.59 -14.83 0.64
CA ILE A 144 8.54 -14.03 -0.14
C ILE A 144 7.89 -12.68 -0.47
N GLY A 145 8.68 -11.61 -0.51
CA GLY A 145 8.18 -10.26 -0.76
C GLY A 145 7.66 -9.55 0.49
N GLU A 146 6.72 -8.66 0.29
CA GLU A 146 6.08 -7.83 1.31
C GLU A 146 4.61 -8.24 1.52
N ALA A 147 3.91 -7.61 2.46
CA ALA A 147 2.48 -7.84 2.67
C ALA A 147 1.66 -7.59 1.39
N ASP A 148 2.04 -6.56 0.62
CA ASP A 148 1.38 -6.19 -0.63
C ASP A 148 1.51 -7.26 -1.73
N ASP A 149 2.64 -8.00 -1.77
CA ASP A 149 2.83 -9.13 -2.67
C ASP A 149 1.93 -10.32 -2.27
N ALA A 150 1.70 -10.50 -0.97
CA ALA A 150 0.71 -11.46 -0.47
C ALA A 150 -0.72 -11.08 -0.88
N ILE A 151 -1.05 -9.79 -0.76
CA ILE A 151 -2.34 -9.24 -1.20
C ILE A 151 -2.52 -9.46 -2.69
N LYS A 152 -1.53 -9.09 -3.52
CA LYS A 152 -1.55 -9.33 -4.97
C LYS A 152 -1.82 -10.80 -5.29
N THR A 153 -1.11 -11.72 -4.63
CA THR A 153 -1.27 -13.17 -4.85
C THR A 153 -2.68 -13.65 -4.52
N LEU A 154 -3.26 -13.17 -3.42
CA LEU A 154 -4.62 -13.52 -3.00
C LEU A 154 -5.67 -12.91 -3.94
N VAL A 155 -5.50 -11.64 -4.34
CA VAL A 155 -6.40 -10.95 -5.27
C VAL A 155 -6.42 -11.66 -6.62
N ASP A 156 -5.26 -12.06 -7.16
CA ASP A 156 -5.19 -12.82 -8.41
C ASP A 156 -5.94 -14.16 -8.35
N THR A 157 -6.01 -14.76 -7.16
CA THR A 157 -6.69 -16.03 -6.95
C THR A 157 -8.21 -15.87 -6.74
N LEU A 158 -8.61 -14.79 -6.07
CA LEU A 158 -9.98 -14.55 -5.61
C LEU A 158 -10.80 -13.76 -6.64
N GLY A 159 -10.14 -12.96 -7.49
CA GLY A 159 -10.81 -12.05 -8.43
C GLY A 159 -11.78 -11.10 -7.72
N ASP A 160 -12.97 -10.94 -8.29
CA ASP A 160 -14.02 -10.05 -7.75
C ASP A 160 -14.54 -10.43 -6.36
N ASN A 161 -14.22 -11.63 -5.86
CA ASN A 161 -14.57 -12.02 -4.49
C ASN A 161 -13.69 -11.35 -3.44
N ALA A 162 -12.57 -10.74 -3.82
CA ALA A 162 -11.69 -10.01 -2.90
C ALA A 162 -12.25 -8.62 -2.56
N LEU A 163 -12.12 -8.24 -1.29
CA LEU A 163 -12.17 -6.85 -0.83
C LEU A 163 -10.79 -6.50 -0.29
N ILE A 164 -10.07 -5.65 -0.99
CA ILE A 164 -8.75 -5.17 -0.58
C ILE A 164 -8.95 -4.12 0.52
N CYS A 165 -8.45 -4.40 1.71
CA CYS A 165 -8.54 -3.50 2.85
C CYS A 165 -7.15 -3.00 3.24
N GLY A 166 -6.91 -1.70 3.13
CA GLY A 166 -5.61 -1.11 3.43
C GLY A 166 -5.62 0.40 3.31
N ILE A 167 -4.51 1.03 3.70
CA ILE A 167 -4.32 2.48 3.62
C ILE A 167 -3.20 2.85 2.65
N ASP A 168 -2.40 1.88 2.22
CA ASP A 168 -1.29 2.12 1.31
C ASP A 168 -1.81 2.44 -0.10
N LYS A 169 -1.24 3.50 -0.70
CA LYS A 169 -1.56 3.91 -2.07
C LYS A 169 -1.13 2.88 -3.11
N ASP A 170 -0.11 2.06 -2.79
CA ASP A 170 0.44 1.09 -3.72
C ASP A 170 -0.57 -0.02 -4.04
N LEU A 171 -1.50 -0.29 -3.11
CA LEU A 171 -2.62 -1.20 -3.35
C LEU A 171 -3.58 -0.70 -4.45
N LEU A 172 -3.62 0.60 -4.75
CA LEU A 172 -4.44 1.16 -5.84
C LEU A 172 -3.92 0.81 -7.24
N THR A 173 -2.80 0.09 -7.32
CA THR A 173 -2.31 -0.57 -8.56
C THR A 173 -2.98 -1.92 -8.82
N LEU A 174 -3.85 -2.38 -7.92
CA LEU A 174 -4.66 -3.57 -8.07
C LEU A 174 -6.11 -3.18 -8.40
N SER A 175 -6.69 -3.83 -9.41
CA SER A 175 -8.13 -3.68 -9.70
C SER A 175 -8.97 -4.43 -8.68
N GLY A 176 -10.22 -3.96 -8.47
CA GLY A 176 -11.18 -4.59 -7.57
C GLY A 176 -11.78 -3.64 -6.53
N TYR A 177 -12.46 -4.22 -5.55
CA TYR A 177 -13.07 -3.49 -4.45
C TYR A 177 -12.02 -3.14 -3.39
N HIS A 178 -11.99 -1.87 -2.98
CA HIS A 178 -11.06 -1.36 -1.96
C HIS A 178 -11.82 -0.72 -0.81
N TYR A 179 -11.32 -0.94 0.41
CA TYR A 179 -11.72 -0.22 1.60
C TYR A 179 -10.52 0.42 2.30
N ASN A 180 -10.49 1.74 2.32
CA ASN A 180 -9.51 2.51 3.09
C ASN A 180 -10.05 2.74 4.51
N TYR A 181 -9.60 1.95 5.46
CA TYR A 181 -10.10 1.98 6.84
C TYR A 181 -9.68 3.24 7.63
N SER A 182 -8.70 3.99 7.17
CA SER A 182 -8.30 5.26 7.80
C SER A 182 -9.23 6.41 7.43
N LYS A 183 -9.80 6.35 6.20
CA LYS A 183 -10.71 7.37 5.67
C LYS A 183 -12.19 6.95 5.73
N ASP A 184 -12.45 5.71 6.15
CA ASP A 184 -13.78 5.07 6.06
C ASP A 184 -14.39 5.23 4.66
N PHE A 185 -13.63 4.83 3.65
CA PHE A 185 -13.97 5.07 2.24
C PHE A 185 -13.85 3.82 1.41
N TYR A 186 -14.93 3.49 0.68
CA TYR A 186 -14.99 2.39 -0.29
C TYR A 186 -14.86 2.91 -1.71
N GLN A 187 -14.16 2.16 -2.56
CA GLN A 187 -14.05 2.45 -3.98
C GLN A 187 -13.86 1.17 -4.79
N TYR A 188 -14.23 1.22 -6.06
CA TYR A 188 -13.87 0.20 -7.03
C TYR A 188 -12.81 0.78 -7.96
N ILE A 189 -11.69 0.09 -8.08
CA ILE A 189 -10.59 0.44 -9.00
C ILE A 189 -10.71 -0.48 -10.20
N ASP A 190 -10.98 0.07 -11.36
CA ASP A 190 -10.98 -0.68 -12.61
C ASP A 190 -9.55 -0.92 -13.13
N GLU A 191 -9.39 -1.82 -14.11
CA GLU A 191 -8.10 -2.17 -14.67
C GLU A 191 -7.35 -0.97 -15.29
N LYS A 192 -8.07 -0.04 -15.92
CA LYS A 192 -7.47 1.16 -16.51
C LYS A 192 -6.88 2.07 -15.45
N THR A 193 -7.66 2.30 -14.39
CA THR A 193 -7.21 3.09 -13.24
C THR A 193 -6.02 2.43 -12.54
N ALA A 194 -6.06 1.12 -12.31
CA ALA A 194 -4.97 0.36 -11.71
C ALA A 194 -3.69 0.47 -12.56
N ASN A 195 -3.78 0.30 -13.88
CA ASN A 195 -2.67 0.45 -14.80
C ASN A 195 -2.12 1.87 -14.82
N TYR A 196 -2.97 2.89 -14.87
CA TYR A 196 -2.54 4.29 -14.78
C TYR A 196 -1.77 4.57 -13.49
N ASN A 197 -2.27 4.09 -12.35
CA ASN A 197 -1.61 4.24 -11.06
C ASN A 197 -0.23 3.55 -11.06
N PHE A 198 -0.18 2.31 -11.56
CA PHE A 198 1.05 1.54 -11.66
C PHE A 198 2.11 2.24 -12.51
N TRP A 199 1.77 2.62 -13.74
CA TRP A 199 2.74 3.26 -14.65
C TRP A 199 3.13 4.66 -14.19
N THR A 200 2.23 5.37 -13.49
CA THR A 200 2.56 6.62 -12.82
C THR A 200 3.63 6.38 -11.75
N GLN A 201 3.47 5.37 -10.90
CA GLN A 201 4.48 5.04 -9.88
C GLN A 201 5.79 4.58 -10.50
N VAL A 202 5.77 3.77 -11.56
CA VAL A 202 7.00 3.39 -12.28
C VAL A 202 7.76 4.62 -12.76
N LEU A 203 7.04 5.63 -13.28
CA LEU A 203 7.65 6.84 -13.81
C LEU A 203 8.21 7.77 -12.73
N ILE A 204 7.47 7.99 -11.63
CA ILE A 204 7.86 8.96 -10.59
C ILE A 204 8.62 8.32 -9.43
N GLY A 205 8.58 6.99 -9.27
CA GLY A 205 9.15 6.24 -8.16
C GLY A 205 8.36 6.38 -6.86
N ASP A 206 8.89 5.79 -5.79
CA ASP A 206 8.42 5.96 -4.42
C ASP A 206 9.54 6.43 -3.50
N SER A 207 9.51 7.73 -3.17
CA SER A 207 10.53 8.37 -2.32
C SER A 207 10.54 7.85 -0.88
N THR A 208 9.49 7.12 -0.46
CA THR A 208 9.44 6.50 0.87
C THR A 208 10.21 5.19 0.93
N ASP A 209 10.49 4.56 -0.21
CA ASP A 209 11.09 3.24 -0.32
C ASP A 209 12.48 3.26 -0.95
N PHE A 210 12.68 4.11 -1.95
CA PHE A 210 13.95 4.23 -2.67
C PHE A 210 14.14 5.62 -3.30
N GLU A 211 15.38 5.95 -3.64
CA GLU A 211 15.68 7.19 -4.33
C GLU A 211 15.01 7.23 -5.71
N ASN A 212 14.55 8.42 -6.11
CA ASN A 212 13.91 8.59 -7.40
C ASN A 212 14.86 8.21 -8.55
N LEU A 213 14.52 7.16 -9.28
CA LEU A 213 15.28 6.61 -10.42
C LEU A 213 15.09 7.43 -11.71
N SER A 214 14.13 8.36 -11.73
CA SER A 214 13.88 9.32 -12.82
C SER A 214 14.02 10.76 -12.33
N PRO A 215 15.24 11.24 -12.06
CA PRO A 215 15.46 12.55 -11.43
C PRO A 215 14.77 13.68 -12.18
N LYS A 216 14.11 14.57 -11.44
CA LYS A 216 13.33 15.72 -11.93
C LYS A 216 12.02 15.37 -12.65
N ILE A 217 11.68 14.12 -12.75
CA ILE A 217 10.36 13.66 -13.19
C ILE A 217 9.48 13.51 -11.94
N GLY A 218 8.33 14.12 -11.94
CA GLY A 218 7.38 14.08 -10.84
C GLY A 218 5.94 14.09 -11.34
N LYS A 219 4.97 14.16 -10.41
CA LYS A 219 3.54 14.05 -10.68
C LYS A 219 3.05 14.89 -11.85
N LYS A 220 3.42 16.19 -11.90
CA LYS A 220 3.02 17.10 -13.00
C LYS A 220 3.52 16.66 -14.38
N TYR A 221 4.65 15.95 -14.43
CA TYR A 221 5.13 15.42 -15.69
C TYR A 221 4.37 14.15 -16.05
N ALA A 222 4.12 13.25 -15.09
CA ALA A 222 3.33 12.06 -15.31
C ALA A 222 1.92 12.40 -15.81
N GLU A 223 1.20 13.31 -15.15
CA GLU A 223 -0.14 13.80 -15.57
C GLU A 223 -0.18 14.40 -16.97
N LYS A 224 0.97 14.88 -17.48
CA LYS A 224 1.06 15.43 -18.84
C LYS A 224 1.27 14.36 -19.91
N VAL A 225 1.94 13.26 -19.58
CA VAL A 225 2.41 12.26 -20.56
C VAL A 225 1.69 10.94 -20.47
N LEU A 226 0.98 10.66 -19.36
CA LEU A 226 0.21 9.44 -19.18
C LEU A 226 -1.28 9.78 -19.21
N ASP A 227 -2.05 8.89 -19.83
CA ASP A 227 -3.51 8.97 -19.93
C ASP A 227 -4.11 7.61 -19.54
N ILE A 228 -5.30 7.63 -18.91
CA ILE A 228 -5.96 6.43 -18.39
C ILE A 228 -6.37 5.45 -19.50
N ASP A 229 -6.55 5.93 -20.72
CA ASP A 229 -6.95 5.12 -21.88
C ASP A 229 -5.78 4.54 -22.68
N MET A 230 -4.53 4.76 -22.22
CA MET A 230 -3.34 4.20 -22.86
C MET A 230 -3.32 2.67 -22.80
N THR A 231 -2.83 2.06 -23.88
CA THR A 231 -2.45 0.65 -23.91
C THR A 231 -1.15 0.42 -23.12
N GLU A 232 -0.86 -0.83 -22.80
CA GLU A 232 0.37 -1.24 -22.11
C GLU A 232 1.64 -0.78 -22.87
N GLU A 233 1.63 -0.85 -24.21
CA GLU A 233 2.73 -0.42 -25.07
C GLU A 233 2.92 1.09 -25.03
N GLU A 234 1.82 1.86 -25.05
CA GLU A 234 1.86 3.32 -24.97
C GLU A 234 2.38 3.79 -23.61
N TYR A 235 1.98 3.14 -22.50
CA TYR A 235 2.55 3.38 -21.19
C TYR A 235 4.05 3.12 -21.16
N LYS A 236 4.51 1.97 -21.66
CA LYS A 236 5.94 1.63 -21.73
C LYS A 236 6.75 2.67 -22.49
N GLU A 237 6.23 3.11 -23.63
CA GLU A 237 6.88 4.13 -24.46
C GLU A 237 6.92 5.48 -23.74
N ALA A 238 5.82 5.94 -23.20
CA ALA A 238 5.73 7.22 -22.49
C ALA A 238 6.65 7.26 -21.25
N VAL A 239 6.66 6.19 -20.47
CA VAL A 239 7.52 6.04 -19.30
C VAL A 239 8.99 5.97 -19.71
N TYR A 240 9.34 5.19 -20.73
CA TYR A 240 10.69 5.14 -21.27
C TYR A 240 11.18 6.52 -21.72
N ASN A 241 10.36 7.28 -22.44
CA ASN A 241 10.70 8.65 -22.86
C ASN A 241 10.90 9.58 -21.66
N GLY A 242 10.16 9.38 -20.55
CA GLY A 242 10.38 10.09 -19.30
C GLY A 242 11.76 9.78 -18.70
N PHE A 243 12.14 8.50 -18.63
CA PHE A 243 13.48 8.08 -18.18
C PHE A 243 14.58 8.58 -19.12
N LEU A 244 14.38 8.51 -20.44
CA LEU A 244 15.34 9.03 -21.42
C LEU A 244 15.58 10.53 -21.22
N LYS A 245 14.54 11.29 -20.95
CA LYS A 245 14.63 12.71 -20.60
C LYS A 245 15.36 12.93 -19.26
N ALA A 246 15.04 12.16 -18.23
CA ALA A 246 15.67 12.24 -16.91
C ALA A 246 17.18 12.01 -17.00
N TRP A 247 17.60 11.07 -17.84
CA TRP A 247 19.00 10.66 -18.05
C TRP A 247 19.63 11.29 -19.28
N LYS A 248 19.09 12.42 -19.76
CA LYS A 248 19.68 13.29 -20.82
C LYS A 248 20.01 12.53 -22.12
N GLY A 249 19.16 11.58 -22.52
CA GLY A 249 19.31 10.81 -23.74
C GLY A 249 20.25 9.59 -23.63
N ASN A 250 20.74 9.26 -22.44
CA ASN A 250 21.51 8.02 -22.24
C ASN A 250 20.57 6.81 -22.28
N VAL A 251 20.53 6.11 -23.41
CA VAL A 251 19.62 5.00 -23.70
C VAL A 251 19.80 3.83 -22.74
N ASP A 252 21.05 3.41 -22.48
CA ASP A 252 21.32 2.24 -21.66
C ASP A 252 20.93 2.49 -20.20
N LEU A 253 21.31 3.66 -19.67
CA LEU A 253 20.98 4.05 -18.30
C LEU A 253 19.47 4.26 -18.12
N ALA A 254 18.78 4.86 -19.11
CA ALA A 254 17.34 5.05 -19.07
C ALA A 254 16.61 3.70 -19.00
N LYS A 255 17.02 2.72 -19.80
CA LYS A 255 16.46 1.35 -19.77
C LYS A 255 16.72 0.68 -18.43
N GLU A 256 17.98 0.67 -17.97
CA GLU A 256 18.35 0.09 -16.66
C GLU A 256 17.50 0.64 -15.53
N LYS A 257 17.39 1.97 -15.46
CA LYS A 257 16.64 2.64 -14.37
C LYS A 257 15.12 2.43 -14.46
N MET A 258 14.57 2.41 -15.68
CA MET A 258 13.16 2.08 -15.89
C MET A 258 12.85 0.64 -15.45
N GLU A 259 13.67 -0.34 -15.88
CA GLU A 259 13.50 -1.74 -15.50
C GLU A 259 13.61 -1.94 -13.98
N LEU A 260 14.56 -1.25 -13.35
CA LEU A 260 14.70 -1.29 -11.90
C LEU A 260 13.48 -0.68 -11.20
N SER A 261 13.01 0.50 -11.65
CA SER A 261 11.80 1.14 -11.10
C SER A 261 10.58 0.22 -11.24
N TYR A 262 10.38 -0.37 -12.42
CA TYR A 262 9.32 -1.35 -12.66
C TYR A 262 9.37 -2.49 -11.65
N LYS A 263 10.54 -3.11 -11.44
CA LYS A 263 10.72 -4.21 -10.50
C LYS A 263 10.44 -3.82 -9.05
N LEU A 264 10.79 -2.61 -8.64
CA LEU A 264 10.62 -2.14 -7.27
C LEU A 264 9.17 -1.78 -6.96
N VAL A 265 8.45 -1.20 -7.93
CA VAL A 265 7.07 -0.73 -7.78
C VAL A 265 6.05 -1.87 -7.96
N LYS A 266 6.31 -2.81 -8.87
CA LYS A 266 5.38 -3.90 -9.16
C LYS A 266 5.07 -4.71 -7.89
N LEU A 267 3.78 -4.90 -7.63
CA LEU A 267 3.31 -5.90 -6.68
C LEU A 267 3.34 -7.26 -7.38
N TRP A 268 4.08 -8.19 -6.78
CA TRP A 268 4.42 -9.46 -7.38
C TRP A 268 3.53 -10.58 -6.86
N ASN A 269 3.04 -11.44 -7.77
CA ASN A 269 2.53 -12.72 -7.34
C ASN A 269 3.71 -13.61 -6.90
N PHE A 270 3.52 -14.42 -5.86
CA PHE A 270 4.60 -15.28 -5.33
C PHE A 270 5.22 -16.19 -6.38
N LYS A 271 4.42 -16.70 -7.34
CA LYS A 271 4.90 -17.52 -8.45
C LYS A 271 5.88 -16.79 -9.39
N GLU A 272 5.83 -15.48 -9.40
CA GLU A 272 6.74 -14.64 -10.19
C GLU A 272 8.03 -14.31 -9.43
N LEU A 273 8.07 -14.53 -8.11
CA LEU A 273 9.20 -14.25 -7.23
C LEU A 273 10.05 -15.49 -6.94
N GLU A 274 9.51 -16.70 -7.16
CA GLU A 274 10.23 -17.98 -7.08
C GLU A 274 11.17 -18.17 -8.27
#